data_07d998d28f09d8ec52b44e2e44cafa54
#
_entry.id   07d998d28f09d8ec52b44e2e44cafa54
#
_cell.length_a   1.000
_cell.length_b   1.000
_cell.length_c   1.000
_cell.angle_alpha   90.00
_cell.angle_beta   90.00
_cell.angle_gamma   90.00
#
_symmetry.space_group_name_H-M   'P 1'
#
loop_
_entity.id
_entity.type
_entity.pdbx_description
1 polymer ?
#
loop_
_entity_poly.entity_id
_entity_poly.type
_entity_poly.pdbx_seq_one_letter_code
_entity_poly.pdbx_strand_id
1 'polypeptide(L)'
;MAQDTVVLRFNEVTYEYSETKRILEDASFSVRNNSRIALMGQNGAGKTTLFKLILGELKVKSGQIALTPTSATIGIAQQVIPSDQSEMTVRDWFASTFTTVPYNLDKKIADVLNAVNLTTDLTKNLREHSGGQKARLLLAYSLIQEPDVLLLDEPTNNLDQEGIDHLTAFLMMYEKTVIVISHDADFLNAFTDGVLYLDVHTQKVEQYVGNYYTVVEEIAKRIERERMINARAETEIRKKKAQAEVFAHKGGKLRYVAKRMREYAEDMEEGMVDVRREDKTIRELTIPVQEFPYDFSGKILEIQRVGIIAAGELVLENVDIVLRKNTHLLLAGPNGIGKSTFLESIASGSASGVTIWEGVRVGYYRQDFSLFNHNETAYDCLWNVMQERDEHLLRSTAAGFLLDGKALAQKITHLSEGQKGLLACARLVLLRPGLLILDEPTNHVNFRHLPIIARALDEYEGALILVSHIPD
;
A
#
# COMPACT_ATOMS: atom_id res chain seq x y z
N MET A 1 -36.67 10.02 -11.48
CA MET A 1 -35.80 10.48 -10.38
C MET A 1 -35.46 9.25 -9.56
N ALA A 2 -34.27 8.69 -9.73
CA ALA A 2 -33.80 7.60 -8.88
C ALA A 2 -33.70 8.17 -7.47
N GLN A 3 -34.44 7.58 -6.52
CA GLN A 3 -34.36 7.97 -5.12
C GLN A 3 -32.92 7.75 -4.63
N ASP A 4 -32.35 8.78 -4.06
CA ASP A 4 -31.06 8.86 -3.38
C ASP A 4 -31.07 7.95 -2.14
N THR A 5 -31.24 6.65 -2.35
CA THR A 5 -31.39 5.65 -1.28
C THR A 5 -30.03 5.26 -0.74
N VAL A 6 -29.89 5.30 0.58
CA VAL A 6 -28.69 4.82 1.28
C VAL A 6 -28.71 3.30 1.30
N VAL A 7 -27.64 2.65 0.80
CA VAL A 7 -27.49 1.19 0.82
C VAL A 7 -26.79 0.71 2.09
N LEU A 8 -25.85 1.49 2.62
CA LEU A 8 -25.08 1.15 3.82
C LEU A 8 -25.05 2.35 4.77
N ARG A 9 -25.33 2.14 6.04
CA ARG A 9 -25.31 3.17 7.08
C ARG A 9 -24.61 2.68 8.34
N PHE A 10 -23.72 3.50 8.84
CA PHE A 10 -23.10 3.39 10.16
C PHE A 10 -23.71 4.46 11.05
N ASN A 11 -24.19 4.06 12.23
CA ASN A 11 -24.75 4.96 13.24
C ASN A 11 -23.99 4.79 14.55
N GLU A 12 -23.20 5.79 14.94
CA GLU A 12 -22.44 5.87 16.19
C GLU A 12 -21.66 4.58 16.50
N VAL A 13 -21.01 4.03 15.46
CA VAL A 13 -20.30 2.76 15.56
C VAL A 13 -18.97 2.93 16.25
N THR A 14 -18.76 2.19 17.33
CA THR A 14 -17.48 2.06 18.02
C THR A 14 -16.96 0.63 17.90
N TYR A 15 -15.67 0.50 17.53
CA TYR A 15 -15.01 -0.79 17.44
C TYR A 15 -13.55 -0.70 17.90
N GLU A 16 -13.11 -1.69 18.70
CA GLU A 16 -11.75 -1.81 19.19
C GLU A 16 -11.32 -3.29 19.24
N TYR A 17 -10.05 -3.55 18.90
CA TYR A 17 -9.44 -4.88 19.10
C TYR A 17 -9.01 -5.11 20.55
N SER A 18 -8.65 -4.04 21.27
CA SER A 18 -8.27 -4.01 22.68
C SER A 18 -8.49 -2.59 23.20
N GLU A 19 -8.46 -2.41 24.53
CA GLU A 19 -8.58 -1.08 25.15
C GLU A 19 -7.56 -0.05 24.65
N THR A 20 -6.39 -0.53 24.18
CA THR A 20 -5.32 0.31 23.62
C THR A 20 -5.34 0.44 22.11
N LYS A 21 -6.20 -0.32 21.41
CA LYS A 21 -6.26 -0.34 19.93
C LYS A 21 -7.70 -0.16 19.46
N ARG A 22 -8.19 1.06 19.60
CA ARG A 22 -9.48 1.50 19.06
C ARG A 22 -9.32 1.87 17.58
N ILE A 23 -10.28 1.47 16.77
CA ILE A 23 -10.30 1.70 15.31
C ILE A 23 -11.38 2.72 14.94
N LEU A 24 -12.56 2.62 15.54
CA LEU A 24 -13.69 3.53 15.32
C LEU A 24 -14.23 4.02 16.65
N GLU A 25 -14.56 5.31 16.73
CA GLU A 25 -15.20 5.95 17.86
C GLU A 25 -16.39 6.80 17.36
N ASP A 26 -17.61 6.37 17.73
CA ASP A 26 -18.88 7.01 17.37
C ASP A 26 -18.96 7.38 15.88
N ALA A 27 -18.44 6.49 15.02
CA ALA A 27 -18.37 6.74 13.59
C ALA A 27 -19.77 6.67 12.95
N SER A 28 -20.17 7.74 12.29
CA SER A 28 -21.45 7.84 11.58
C SER A 28 -21.23 8.33 10.16
N PHE A 29 -21.62 7.50 9.20
CA PHE A 29 -21.55 7.81 7.77
C PHE A 29 -22.54 6.96 6.99
N SER A 30 -22.76 7.32 5.71
CA SER A 30 -23.64 6.55 4.85
C SER A 30 -23.13 6.47 3.43
N VAL A 31 -23.36 5.33 2.77
CA VAL A 31 -23.04 5.09 1.37
C VAL A 31 -24.36 5.01 0.58
N ARG A 32 -24.44 5.79 -0.49
CA ARG A 32 -25.61 5.81 -1.37
C ARG A 32 -25.58 4.63 -2.34
N ASN A 33 -26.75 4.22 -2.77
CA ASN A 33 -26.86 3.21 -3.81
C ASN A 33 -26.23 3.71 -5.11
N ASN A 34 -25.62 2.81 -5.87
CA ASN A 34 -24.96 3.08 -7.16
C ASN A 34 -23.83 4.11 -7.07
N SER A 35 -23.21 4.28 -5.89
CA SER A 35 -22.04 5.15 -5.71
C SER A 35 -20.73 4.34 -5.77
N ARG A 36 -19.68 5.00 -6.23
CA ARG A 36 -18.31 4.44 -6.34
C ARG A 36 -17.41 5.20 -5.38
N ILE A 37 -17.06 4.56 -4.29
CA ILE A 37 -16.43 5.20 -3.14
C ILE A 37 -15.01 4.65 -2.95
N ALA A 38 -14.03 5.53 -2.86
CA ALA A 38 -12.69 5.17 -2.38
C ALA A 38 -12.65 5.20 -0.85
N LEU A 39 -12.17 4.14 -0.22
CA LEU A 39 -11.88 4.12 1.22
C LEU A 39 -10.41 4.43 1.44
N MET A 40 -10.15 5.63 1.91
CA MET A 40 -8.82 6.15 2.20
C MET A 40 -8.53 6.15 3.70
N GLY A 41 -7.27 6.24 4.05
CA GLY A 41 -6.78 6.36 5.43
C GLY A 41 -5.35 5.86 5.53
N GLN A 42 -4.70 6.21 6.61
CA GLN A 42 -3.32 5.82 6.91
C GLN A 42 -3.15 4.30 6.95
N ASN A 43 -1.92 3.81 6.75
CA ASN A 43 -1.62 2.41 6.94
C ASN A 43 -1.85 2.03 8.41
N GLY A 44 -2.61 0.95 8.64
CA GLY A 44 -3.02 0.56 9.99
C GLY A 44 -4.24 1.32 10.54
N ALA A 45 -4.85 2.23 9.78
CA ALA A 45 -6.07 2.94 10.18
C ALA A 45 -7.26 2.01 10.44
N GLY A 46 -7.26 0.82 9.85
CA GLY A 46 -8.35 -0.14 9.99
C GLY A 46 -9.26 -0.21 8.77
N LYS A 47 -8.77 0.12 7.57
CA LYS A 47 -9.55 0.02 6.32
C LYS A 47 -10.10 -1.39 6.11
N THR A 48 -9.26 -2.43 6.17
CA THR A 48 -9.69 -3.83 6.10
C THR A 48 -10.59 -4.24 7.27
N THR A 49 -10.41 -3.63 8.45
CA THR A 49 -11.30 -3.83 9.61
C THR A 49 -12.70 -3.29 9.30
N LEU A 50 -12.80 -2.14 8.64
CA LEU A 50 -14.08 -1.58 8.20
C LEU A 50 -14.80 -2.53 7.24
N PHE A 51 -14.09 -3.15 6.30
CA PHE A 51 -14.66 -4.18 5.42
C PHE A 51 -15.18 -5.38 6.21
N LYS A 52 -14.43 -5.89 7.18
CA LYS A 52 -14.87 -6.99 8.06
C LYS A 52 -16.10 -6.64 8.89
N LEU A 53 -16.23 -5.39 9.32
CA LEU A 53 -17.43 -4.89 10.01
C LEU A 53 -18.64 -4.84 9.06
N ILE A 54 -18.45 -4.38 7.82
CA ILE A 54 -19.50 -4.38 6.78
C ILE A 54 -19.97 -5.79 6.46
N LEU A 55 -19.05 -6.77 6.39
CA LEU A 55 -19.36 -8.18 6.17
C LEU A 55 -20.01 -8.88 7.38
N GLY A 56 -20.00 -8.23 8.56
CA GLY A 56 -20.51 -8.83 9.80
C GLY A 56 -19.57 -9.88 10.41
N GLU A 57 -18.32 -10.00 9.92
CA GLU A 57 -17.30 -10.90 10.50
C GLU A 57 -16.84 -10.43 11.88
N LEU A 58 -16.93 -9.13 12.14
CA LEU A 58 -16.60 -8.50 13.41
C LEU A 58 -17.84 -7.87 14.03
N LYS A 59 -17.98 -7.99 15.35
CA LYS A 59 -19.08 -7.38 16.10
C LYS A 59 -18.69 -6.02 16.63
N VAL A 60 -19.54 -5.02 16.43
CA VAL A 60 -19.37 -3.67 16.98
C VAL A 60 -19.49 -3.70 18.51
N LYS A 61 -18.77 -2.79 19.18
CA LYS A 61 -18.87 -2.59 20.64
C LYS A 61 -20.12 -1.79 20.97
N SER A 62 -20.42 -0.76 20.20
CA SER A 62 -21.64 0.06 20.29
C SER A 62 -22.02 0.57 18.91
N GLY A 63 -23.24 1.08 18.79
CA GLY A 63 -23.80 1.56 17.52
C GLY A 63 -24.38 0.44 16.66
N GLN A 64 -24.71 0.78 15.41
CA GLN A 64 -25.37 -0.15 14.48
C GLN A 64 -24.88 0.07 13.04
N ILE A 65 -24.68 -1.04 12.33
CA ILE A 65 -24.45 -1.06 10.88
C ILE A 65 -25.72 -1.60 10.22
N ALA A 66 -26.27 -0.86 9.27
CA ALA A 66 -27.50 -1.23 8.58
C ALA A 66 -27.33 -1.25 7.07
N LEU A 67 -27.81 -2.31 6.44
CA LEU A 67 -27.98 -2.41 4.99
C LEU A 67 -29.44 -2.13 4.61
N THR A 68 -29.64 -1.45 3.51
CA THR A 68 -31.00 -1.14 2.99
C THR A 68 -31.03 -1.43 1.48
N PRO A 69 -31.86 -2.36 1.02
CA PRO A 69 -32.72 -3.27 1.82
C PRO A 69 -31.93 -4.25 2.68
N THR A 70 -32.51 -4.81 3.71
CA THR A 70 -31.87 -5.82 4.58
C THR A 70 -31.46 -7.10 3.83
N SER A 71 -32.02 -7.30 2.63
CA SER A 71 -31.68 -8.39 1.70
C SER A 71 -30.52 -8.03 0.77
N ALA A 72 -29.93 -6.83 0.88
CA ALA A 72 -28.81 -6.42 0.02
C ALA A 72 -27.63 -7.37 0.19
N THR A 73 -27.07 -7.78 -0.94
CA THR A 73 -25.96 -8.72 -1.01
C THR A 73 -24.62 -7.99 -1.06
N ILE A 74 -23.61 -8.55 -0.39
CA ILE A 74 -22.25 -7.99 -0.40
C ILE A 74 -21.33 -9.01 -1.05
N GLY A 75 -20.54 -8.56 -2.04
CA GLY A 75 -19.43 -9.30 -2.62
C GLY A 75 -18.10 -8.69 -2.16
N ILE A 76 -17.12 -9.54 -1.86
CA ILE A 76 -15.76 -9.09 -1.56
C ILE A 76 -14.76 -9.80 -2.46
N ALA A 77 -13.87 -9.01 -3.10
CA ALA A 77 -12.68 -9.56 -3.72
C ALA A 77 -11.59 -9.69 -2.65
N GLN A 78 -11.27 -10.93 -2.30
CA GLN A 78 -10.19 -11.25 -1.37
C GLN A 78 -8.83 -11.06 -2.04
N GLN A 79 -7.78 -10.86 -1.25
CA GLN A 79 -6.42 -10.70 -1.77
C GLN A 79 -5.77 -12.03 -2.18
N VAL A 80 -6.16 -13.13 -1.55
CA VAL A 80 -5.55 -14.45 -1.73
C VAL A 80 -6.62 -15.53 -1.76
N ILE A 81 -6.45 -16.51 -2.66
CA ILE A 81 -7.27 -17.74 -2.66
C ILE A 81 -6.89 -18.56 -1.41
N PRO A 82 -7.87 -18.96 -0.58
CA PRO A 82 -7.60 -19.80 0.58
C PRO A 82 -6.88 -21.10 0.19
N SER A 83 -5.90 -21.53 1.00
CA SER A 83 -5.06 -22.68 0.68
C SER A 83 -5.83 -24.00 0.56
N ASP A 84 -6.93 -24.13 1.32
CA ASP A 84 -7.85 -25.26 1.27
C ASP A 84 -8.66 -25.34 -0.03
N GLN A 85 -8.79 -24.23 -0.75
CA GLN A 85 -9.51 -24.15 -2.04
C GLN A 85 -8.58 -24.24 -3.25
N SER A 86 -7.28 -24.21 -3.06
CA SER A 86 -6.28 -24.15 -4.15
C SER A 86 -6.33 -25.36 -5.10
N GLU A 87 -6.79 -26.52 -4.63
CA GLU A 87 -6.94 -27.75 -5.41
C GLU A 87 -8.27 -27.85 -6.17
N MET A 88 -9.21 -26.92 -5.94
CA MET A 88 -10.48 -26.93 -6.66
C MET A 88 -10.28 -26.54 -8.13
N THR A 89 -11.14 -27.07 -9.00
CA THR A 89 -11.23 -26.57 -10.38
C THR A 89 -11.86 -25.18 -10.38
N VAL A 90 -11.58 -24.38 -11.42
CA VAL A 90 -12.22 -23.07 -11.59
C VAL A 90 -13.74 -23.19 -11.52
N ARG A 91 -14.32 -24.17 -12.22
CA ARG A 91 -15.77 -24.39 -12.25
C ARG A 91 -16.34 -24.71 -10.86
N ASP A 92 -15.73 -25.64 -10.11
CA ASP A 92 -16.22 -26.06 -8.81
C ASP A 92 -16.10 -24.94 -7.78
N TRP A 93 -15.04 -24.14 -7.90
CA TRP A 93 -14.83 -22.97 -7.06
C TRP A 93 -15.93 -21.93 -7.27
N PHE A 94 -16.25 -21.59 -8.51
CA PHE A 94 -17.39 -20.70 -8.79
C PHE A 94 -18.74 -21.33 -8.37
N ALA A 95 -18.91 -22.62 -8.53
CA ALA A 95 -20.10 -23.31 -8.06
C ALA A 95 -20.32 -23.18 -6.55
N SER A 96 -19.22 -23.14 -5.76
CA SER A 96 -19.28 -23.02 -4.29
C SER A 96 -19.86 -21.70 -3.80
N THR A 97 -19.98 -20.68 -4.65
CA THR A 97 -20.61 -19.39 -4.30
C THR A 97 -22.14 -19.51 -4.18
N PHE A 98 -22.73 -20.56 -4.70
CA PHE A 98 -24.18 -20.73 -4.77
C PHE A 98 -24.67 -21.83 -3.84
N THR A 99 -25.70 -21.55 -3.06
CA THR A 99 -26.41 -22.57 -2.27
C THR A 99 -27.05 -23.63 -3.18
N THR A 100 -27.55 -23.22 -4.35
CA THR A 100 -28.05 -24.08 -5.39
C THR A 100 -27.40 -23.69 -6.71
N VAL A 101 -26.66 -24.61 -7.30
CA VAL A 101 -25.91 -24.35 -8.54
C VAL A 101 -26.88 -24.02 -9.68
N PRO A 102 -26.78 -22.83 -10.29
CA PRO A 102 -27.66 -22.44 -11.39
C PRO A 102 -27.37 -23.27 -12.64
N TYR A 103 -28.41 -23.60 -13.43
CA TYR A 103 -28.28 -24.38 -14.66
C TYR A 103 -27.38 -23.71 -15.71
N ASN A 104 -27.27 -22.37 -15.67
CA ASN A 104 -26.48 -21.58 -16.60
C ASN A 104 -25.13 -21.14 -15.99
N LEU A 105 -24.60 -21.90 -15.01
CA LEU A 105 -23.37 -21.56 -14.30
C LEU A 105 -22.20 -21.25 -15.25
N ASP A 106 -21.95 -22.13 -16.23
CA ASP A 106 -20.82 -22.00 -17.15
C ASP A 106 -20.91 -20.70 -17.98
N LYS A 107 -22.13 -20.27 -18.33
CA LYS A 107 -22.36 -18.98 -18.98
C LYS A 107 -22.04 -17.82 -18.03
N LYS A 108 -22.55 -17.87 -16.78
CA LYS A 108 -22.25 -16.85 -15.76
C LYS A 108 -20.74 -16.73 -15.49
N ILE A 109 -20.04 -17.86 -15.41
CA ILE A 109 -18.57 -17.89 -15.28
C ILE A 109 -17.93 -17.20 -16.50
N ALA A 110 -18.34 -17.55 -17.72
CA ALA A 110 -17.81 -16.95 -18.92
C ALA A 110 -18.03 -15.42 -18.94
N ASP A 111 -19.21 -14.95 -18.53
CA ASP A 111 -19.55 -13.53 -18.50
C ASP A 111 -18.65 -12.78 -17.50
N VAL A 112 -18.44 -13.30 -16.29
CA VAL A 112 -17.57 -12.64 -15.30
C VAL A 112 -16.08 -12.77 -15.64
N LEU A 113 -15.64 -13.87 -16.24
CA LEU A 113 -14.26 -14.02 -16.72
C LEU A 113 -13.97 -13.04 -17.87
N ASN A 114 -14.92 -12.82 -18.77
CA ASN A 114 -14.80 -11.80 -19.81
C ASN A 114 -14.73 -10.38 -19.20
N ALA A 115 -15.53 -10.12 -18.15
CA ALA A 115 -15.53 -8.84 -17.44
C ALA A 115 -14.15 -8.49 -16.83
N VAL A 116 -13.37 -9.50 -16.45
CA VAL A 116 -12.01 -9.33 -15.90
C VAL A 116 -10.90 -9.63 -16.92
N ASN A 117 -11.22 -9.76 -18.20
CA ASN A 117 -10.29 -10.09 -19.30
C ASN A 117 -9.44 -11.33 -18.98
N LEU A 118 -10.07 -12.43 -18.57
CA LEU A 118 -9.41 -13.69 -18.28
C LEU A 118 -9.99 -14.82 -19.11
N THR A 119 -9.13 -15.48 -19.88
CA THR A 119 -9.46 -16.72 -20.58
C THR A 119 -8.76 -17.88 -19.89
N THR A 120 -9.52 -18.85 -19.42
CA THR A 120 -8.97 -20.06 -18.77
C THR A 120 -9.88 -21.25 -18.98
N ASP A 121 -9.32 -22.46 -18.87
CA ASP A 121 -10.08 -23.69 -18.87
C ASP A 121 -10.75 -23.89 -17.49
N LEU A 122 -12.05 -24.13 -17.49
CA LEU A 122 -12.83 -24.29 -16.26
C LEU A 122 -12.48 -25.57 -15.48
N THR A 123 -11.82 -26.53 -16.12
CA THR A 123 -11.36 -27.78 -15.50
C THR A 123 -10.00 -27.65 -14.84
N LYS A 124 -9.30 -26.54 -15.07
CA LYS A 124 -7.97 -26.28 -14.52
C LYS A 124 -8.04 -25.97 -13.02
N ASN A 125 -7.06 -26.45 -12.23
CA ASN A 125 -7.00 -26.16 -10.81
C ASN A 125 -6.54 -24.72 -10.55
N LEU A 126 -7.05 -24.10 -9.46
CA LEU A 126 -6.72 -22.73 -9.09
C LEU A 126 -5.22 -22.52 -8.85
N ARG A 127 -4.53 -23.52 -8.27
CA ARG A 127 -3.07 -23.46 -8.02
C ARG A 127 -2.23 -23.26 -9.28
N GLU A 128 -2.73 -23.74 -10.42
CA GLU A 128 -1.99 -23.74 -11.71
C GLU A 128 -2.00 -22.37 -12.41
N HIS A 129 -2.72 -21.41 -11.85
CA HIS A 129 -2.82 -20.06 -12.39
C HIS A 129 -1.68 -19.17 -11.88
N SER A 130 -1.22 -18.23 -12.71
CA SER A 130 -0.26 -17.20 -12.31
C SER A 130 -0.85 -16.23 -11.27
N GLY A 131 -0.01 -15.43 -10.61
CA GLY A 131 -0.48 -14.44 -9.62
C GLY A 131 -1.53 -13.47 -10.20
N GLY A 132 -1.28 -12.91 -11.38
CA GLY A 132 -2.23 -12.03 -12.05
C GLY A 132 -3.52 -12.73 -12.48
N GLN A 133 -3.45 -14.00 -12.94
CA GLN A 133 -4.65 -14.79 -13.24
C GLN A 133 -5.47 -15.08 -11.97
N LYS A 134 -4.80 -15.37 -10.84
CA LYS A 134 -5.46 -15.56 -9.54
C LYS A 134 -6.16 -14.30 -9.06
N ALA A 135 -5.53 -13.13 -9.23
CA ALA A 135 -6.14 -11.85 -8.88
C ALA A 135 -7.42 -11.59 -9.71
N ARG A 136 -7.37 -11.85 -11.02
CA ARG A 136 -8.54 -11.74 -11.90
C ARG A 136 -9.63 -12.77 -11.55
N LEU A 137 -9.27 -14.00 -11.16
CA LEU A 137 -10.22 -15.01 -10.69
C LEU A 137 -10.91 -14.57 -9.39
N LEU A 138 -10.17 -14.01 -8.41
CA LEU A 138 -10.74 -13.51 -7.16
C LEU A 138 -11.75 -12.37 -7.40
N LEU A 139 -11.44 -11.48 -8.34
CA LEU A 139 -12.35 -10.42 -8.75
C LEU A 139 -13.61 -11.01 -9.43
N ALA A 140 -13.46 -11.93 -10.40
CA ALA A 140 -14.58 -12.60 -11.05
C ALA A 140 -15.47 -13.34 -10.04
N TYR A 141 -14.86 -13.98 -9.03
CA TYR A 141 -15.56 -14.67 -7.94
C TYR A 141 -16.44 -13.72 -7.12
N SER A 142 -15.98 -12.52 -6.85
CA SER A 142 -16.76 -11.51 -6.14
C SER A 142 -17.95 -10.97 -6.95
N LEU A 143 -17.88 -11.06 -8.27
CA LEU A 143 -18.87 -10.52 -9.19
C LEU A 143 -19.96 -11.52 -9.59
N ILE A 144 -19.71 -12.83 -9.53
CA ILE A 144 -20.59 -13.84 -10.11
C ILE A 144 -22.01 -13.84 -9.52
N GLN A 145 -22.16 -13.36 -8.28
CA GLN A 145 -23.46 -13.23 -7.61
C GLN A 145 -24.14 -11.87 -7.86
N GLU A 146 -23.50 -10.98 -8.65
CA GLU A 146 -24.01 -9.64 -8.92
C GLU A 146 -24.36 -8.86 -7.64
N PRO A 147 -23.43 -8.69 -6.70
CA PRO A 147 -23.73 -8.13 -5.38
C PRO A 147 -24.22 -6.69 -5.47
N ASP A 148 -25.06 -6.27 -4.50
CA ASP A 148 -25.55 -4.89 -4.40
C ASP A 148 -24.47 -3.92 -3.89
N VAL A 149 -23.54 -4.44 -3.08
CA VAL A 149 -22.34 -3.74 -2.63
C VAL A 149 -21.12 -4.60 -2.91
N LEU A 150 -20.21 -4.08 -3.73
CA LEU A 150 -18.94 -4.72 -4.07
C LEU A 150 -17.82 -4.07 -3.26
N LEU A 151 -17.11 -4.88 -2.49
CA LEU A 151 -15.93 -4.47 -1.70
C LEU A 151 -14.67 -4.97 -2.41
N LEU A 152 -13.76 -4.06 -2.72
CA LEU A 152 -12.49 -4.36 -3.38
C LEU A 152 -11.33 -3.93 -2.48
N ASP A 153 -10.51 -4.89 -2.05
CA ASP A 153 -9.31 -4.64 -1.23
C ASP A 153 -8.06 -4.82 -2.09
N GLU A 154 -7.43 -3.71 -2.49
CA GLU A 154 -6.25 -3.63 -3.34
C GLU A 154 -6.38 -4.43 -4.67
N PRO A 155 -7.44 -4.17 -5.48
CA PRO A 155 -7.73 -4.98 -6.66
C PRO A 155 -6.72 -4.79 -7.81
N THR A 156 -5.92 -3.74 -7.80
CA THR A 156 -4.87 -3.46 -8.80
C THR A 156 -3.58 -4.24 -8.54
N ASN A 157 -3.40 -4.78 -7.34
CA ASN A 157 -2.22 -5.58 -7.02
C ASN A 157 -2.12 -6.81 -7.94
N ASN A 158 -0.92 -7.06 -8.45
CA ASN A 158 -0.64 -8.16 -9.39
C ASN A 158 -1.34 -8.06 -10.77
N LEU A 159 -1.96 -6.94 -11.12
CA LEU A 159 -2.44 -6.66 -12.46
C LEU A 159 -1.37 -5.88 -13.24
N ASP A 160 -1.27 -6.16 -14.55
CA ASP A 160 -0.54 -5.32 -15.49
C ASP A 160 -1.40 -4.13 -15.93
N GLN A 161 -0.82 -3.15 -16.62
CA GLN A 161 -1.53 -1.94 -17.04
C GLN A 161 -2.79 -2.26 -17.83
N GLU A 162 -2.74 -3.23 -18.76
CA GLU A 162 -3.92 -3.67 -19.53
C GLU A 162 -5.01 -4.21 -18.59
N GLY A 163 -4.63 -4.98 -17.56
CA GLY A 163 -5.56 -5.48 -16.55
C GLY A 163 -6.19 -4.37 -15.69
N ILE A 164 -5.41 -3.35 -15.33
CA ILE A 164 -5.90 -2.18 -14.59
C ILE A 164 -6.86 -1.37 -15.44
N ASP A 165 -6.52 -1.10 -16.71
CA ASP A 165 -7.36 -0.36 -17.65
C ASP A 165 -8.69 -1.07 -17.87
N HIS A 166 -8.66 -2.41 -18.04
CA HIS A 166 -9.85 -3.22 -18.20
C HIS A 166 -10.74 -3.24 -16.94
N LEU A 167 -10.13 -3.40 -15.76
CA LEU A 167 -10.85 -3.31 -14.49
C LEU A 167 -11.49 -1.93 -14.30
N THR A 168 -10.76 -0.87 -14.62
CA THR A 168 -11.26 0.50 -14.55
C THR A 168 -12.49 0.69 -15.45
N ALA A 169 -12.38 0.27 -16.72
CA ALA A 169 -13.49 0.34 -17.66
C ALA A 169 -14.72 -0.46 -17.17
N PHE A 170 -14.50 -1.66 -16.63
CA PHE A 170 -15.57 -2.46 -16.05
C PHE A 170 -16.24 -1.75 -14.86
N LEU A 171 -15.47 -1.20 -13.91
CA LEU A 171 -16.01 -0.51 -12.74
C LEU A 171 -16.74 0.80 -13.10
N MET A 172 -16.31 1.48 -14.16
CA MET A 172 -17.04 2.64 -14.71
C MET A 172 -18.43 2.28 -15.23
N MET A 173 -18.59 1.07 -15.75
CA MET A 173 -19.87 0.55 -16.27
C MET A 173 -20.70 -0.18 -15.21
N TYR A 174 -20.12 -0.47 -14.03
CA TYR A 174 -20.83 -1.20 -12.97
C TYR A 174 -21.90 -0.32 -12.34
N GLU A 175 -23.16 -0.73 -12.45
CA GLU A 175 -24.32 0.07 -12.06
C GLU A 175 -24.68 0.00 -10.57
N LYS A 176 -23.97 -0.85 -9.79
CA LYS A 176 -24.21 -1.01 -8.34
C LYS A 176 -23.14 -0.32 -7.51
N THR A 177 -23.25 -0.41 -6.20
CA THR A 177 -22.34 0.28 -5.28
C THR A 177 -20.99 -0.43 -5.20
N VAL A 178 -19.90 0.34 -5.29
CA VAL A 178 -18.52 -0.14 -5.14
C VAL A 178 -17.84 0.64 -4.02
N ILE A 179 -17.17 -0.07 -3.12
CA ILE A 179 -16.25 0.52 -2.14
C ILE A 179 -14.89 -0.11 -2.35
N VAL A 180 -13.89 0.70 -2.66
CA VAL A 180 -12.55 0.24 -3.02
C VAL A 180 -11.49 0.79 -2.09
N ILE A 181 -10.57 -0.07 -1.68
CA ILE A 181 -9.29 0.31 -1.07
C ILE A 181 -8.23 0.09 -2.15
N SER A 182 -7.47 1.11 -2.50
CA SER A 182 -6.31 0.99 -3.40
C SER A 182 -5.27 2.05 -3.08
N HIS A 183 -4.02 1.77 -3.42
CA HIS A 183 -2.92 2.71 -3.41
C HIS A 183 -2.66 3.33 -4.79
N ASP A 184 -3.34 2.88 -5.82
CA ASP A 184 -3.26 3.41 -7.18
C ASP A 184 -4.18 4.65 -7.31
N ALA A 185 -3.56 5.81 -7.35
CA ALA A 185 -4.25 7.09 -7.38
C ALA A 185 -4.99 7.33 -8.71
N ASP A 186 -4.39 6.94 -9.85
CA ASP A 186 -4.98 7.11 -11.18
C ASP A 186 -6.19 6.20 -11.34
N PHE A 187 -6.06 4.95 -10.91
CA PHE A 187 -7.16 4.00 -10.87
C PHE A 187 -8.34 4.55 -10.04
N LEU A 188 -8.08 5.01 -8.80
CA LEU A 188 -9.13 5.58 -7.96
C LEU A 188 -9.76 6.83 -8.59
N ASN A 189 -8.93 7.72 -9.13
CA ASN A 189 -9.40 8.97 -9.74
C ASN A 189 -10.28 8.74 -10.96
N ALA A 190 -10.05 7.65 -11.71
CA ALA A 190 -10.75 7.38 -12.95
C ALA A 190 -12.24 7.05 -12.76
N PHE A 191 -12.63 6.39 -11.65
CA PHE A 191 -13.99 5.90 -11.53
C PHE A 191 -14.71 6.27 -10.21
N THR A 192 -14.02 6.81 -9.19
CA THR A 192 -14.67 7.13 -7.92
C THR A 192 -15.41 8.47 -7.94
N ASP A 193 -16.57 8.50 -7.27
CA ASP A 193 -17.44 9.69 -7.15
C ASP A 193 -17.33 10.34 -5.78
N GLY A 194 -16.70 9.67 -4.81
CA GLY A 194 -16.53 10.13 -3.43
C GLY A 194 -15.50 9.34 -2.66
N VAL A 195 -15.14 9.86 -1.50
CA VAL A 195 -14.13 9.30 -0.64
C VAL A 195 -14.65 9.20 0.79
N LEU A 196 -14.42 8.05 1.42
CA LEU A 196 -14.49 7.84 2.86
C LEU A 196 -13.06 7.90 3.42
N TYR A 197 -12.76 8.89 4.22
CA TYR A 197 -11.45 9.04 4.85
C TYR A 197 -11.48 8.57 6.30
N LEU A 198 -10.81 7.46 6.60
CA LEU A 198 -10.66 6.93 7.95
C LEU A 198 -9.46 7.58 8.64
N ASP A 199 -9.74 8.41 9.63
CA ASP A 199 -8.74 9.13 10.38
C ASP A 199 -8.31 8.35 11.62
N VAL A 200 -7.01 8.04 11.72
CA VAL A 200 -6.42 7.28 12.84
C VAL A 200 -6.48 8.04 14.16
N HIS A 201 -6.41 9.38 14.13
CA HIS A 201 -6.35 10.19 15.36
C HIS A 201 -7.73 10.42 15.95
N THR A 202 -8.69 10.82 15.11
CA THR A 202 -10.07 11.04 15.54
C THR A 202 -10.88 9.75 15.59
N GLN A 203 -10.38 8.66 14.98
CA GLN A 203 -11.06 7.36 14.88
C GLN A 203 -12.46 7.47 14.23
N LYS A 204 -12.63 8.50 13.40
CA LYS A 204 -13.88 8.80 12.69
C LYS A 204 -13.70 8.61 11.19
N VAL A 205 -14.82 8.43 10.50
CA VAL A 205 -14.87 8.38 9.05
C VAL A 205 -15.47 9.67 8.54
N GLU A 206 -14.72 10.36 7.70
CA GLU A 206 -15.19 11.58 7.04
C GLU A 206 -15.59 11.27 5.60
N GLN A 207 -16.65 11.92 5.14
CA GLN A 207 -17.15 11.76 3.79
C GLN A 207 -16.81 12.98 2.94
N TYR A 208 -16.26 12.74 1.78
CA TYR A 208 -15.96 13.74 0.77
C TYR A 208 -16.66 13.37 -0.54
N VAL A 209 -17.12 14.40 -1.27
CA VAL A 209 -17.72 14.25 -2.59
C VAL A 209 -16.74 14.79 -3.62
N GLY A 210 -16.51 14.06 -4.69
CA GLY A 210 -15.58 14.42 -5.75
C GLY A 210 -14.62 13.27 -6.09
N ASN A 211 -13.80 13.48 -7.12
CA ASN A 211 -12.79 12.52 -7.51
C ASN A 211 -11.63 12.49 -6.50
N TYR A 212 -10.81 11.45 -6.58
CA TYR A 212 -9.71 11.20 -5.66
C TYR A 212 -8.76 12.39 -5.50
N TYR A 213 -8.28 12.98 -6.60
CA TYR A 213 -7.31 14.10 -6.56
C TYR A 213 -7.89 15.34 -5.90
N THR A 214 -9.14 15.70 -6.24
CA THR A 214 -9.81 16.86 -5.63
C THR A 214 -9.91 16.70 -4.12
N VAL A 215 -10.25 15.50 -3.64
CA VAL A 215 -10.39 15.22 -2.20
C VAL A 215 -9.02 15.24 -1.50
N VAL A 216 -7.99 14.66 -2.10
CA VAL A 216 -6.61 14.71 -1.56
C VAL A 216 -6.14 16.15 -1.41
N GLU A 217 -6.39 16.99 -2.41
CA GLU A 217 -6.05 18.42 -2.36
C GLU A 217 -6.84 19.18 -1.26
N GLU A 218 -8.12 18.85 -1.09
CA GLU A 218 -8.95 19.44 -0.05
C GLU A 218 -8.47 19.06 1.35
N ILE A 219 -8.14 17.78 1.56
CA ILE A 219 -7.56 17.28 2.81
C ILE A 219 -6.23 17.99 3.09
N ALA A 220 -5.34 18.10 2.10
CA ALA A 220 -4.05 18.77 2.25
C ALA A 220 -4.21 20.26 2.64
N LYS A 221 -5.10 20.98 1.96
CA LYS A 221 -5.42 22.39 2.28
C LYS A 221 -6.00 22.55 3.69
N ARG A 222 -6.79 21.59 4.15
CA ARG A 222 -7.35 21.61 5.51
C ARG A 222 -6.25 21.39 6.55
N ILE A 223 -5.43 20.39 6.37
CA ILE A 223 -4.28 20.11 7.26
C ILE A 223 -3.36 21.32 7.38
N GLU A 224 -3.06 21.98 6.26
CA GLU A 224 -2.22 23.17 6.26
C GLU A 224 -2.86 24.34 7.04
N ARG A 225 -4.18 24.55 6.90
CA ARG A 225 -4.90 25.56 7.71
C ARG A 225 -4.85 25.24 9.21
N GLU A 226 -5.08 23.97 9.57
CA GLU A 226 -5.02 23.51 10.97
C GLU A 226 -3.61 23.72 11.55
N ARG A 227 -2.57 23.41 10.78
CA ARG A 227 -1.16 23.68 11.17
C ARG A 227 -0.90 25.17 11.39
N MET A 228 -1.37 26.04 10.50
CA MET A 228 -1.21 27.48 10.66
C MET A 228 -1.93 28.00 11.91
N ILE A 229 -3.13 27.51 12.20
CA ILE A 229 -3.90 27.88 13.39
C ILE A 229 -3.14 27.46 14.64
N ASN A 230 -2.66 26.23 14.70
CA ASN A 230 -1.91 25.71 15.87
C ASN A 230 -0.57 26.44 16.06
N ALA A 231 0.19 26.71 14.99
CA ALA A 231 1.43 27.47 15.07
C ALA A 231 1.23 28.89 15.65
N ARG A 232 0.10 29.54 15.30
CA ARG A 232 -0.29 30.81 15.90
C ARG A 232 -0.67 30.67 17.37
N ALA A 233 -1.46 29.65 17.71
CA ALA A 233 -1.84 29.36 19.09
C ALA A 233 -0.63 29.06 19.96
N GLU A 234 0.29 28.20 19.51
CA GLU A 234 1.56 27.90 20.22
C GLU A 234 2.40 29.16 20.47
N THR A 235 2.47 30.06 19.48
CA THR A 235 3.20 31.31 19.61
C THR A 235 2.57 32.21 20.69
N GLU A 236 1.23 32.27 20.73
CA GLU A 236 0.50 33.04 21.72
C GLU A 236 0.59 32.43 23.11
N ILE A 237 0.43 31.11 23.23
CA ILE A 237 0.63 30.35 24.48
C ILE A 237 2.02 30.62 25.06
N ARG A 238 3.06 30.52 24.23
CA ARG A 238 4.45 30.78 24.65
C ARG A 238 4.66 32.22 25.15
N LYS A 239 4.05 33.21 24.46
CA LYS A 239 4.10 34.62 24.90
C LYS A 239 3.39 34.80 26.23
N LYS A 240 2.20 34.23 26.40
CA LYS A 240 1.43 34.33 27.64
C LYS A 240 2.11 33.64 28.82
N LYS A 241 2.68 32.44 28.64
CA LYS A 241 3.45 31.72 29.64
C LYS A 241 4.70 32.54 30.07
N ALA A 242 5.45 33.13 29.13
CA ALA A 242 6.59 33.97 29.41
C ALA A 242 6.21 35.26 30.19
N GLN A 243 5.11 35.92 29.82
CA GLN A 243 4.60 37.09 30.53
C GLN A 243 4.13 36.72 31.95
N ALA A 244 3.46 35.57 32.10
CA ALA A 244 3.03 35.07 33.40
C ALA A 244 4.23 34.81 34.35
N GLU A 245 5.34 34.30 33.84
CA GLU A 245 6.57 34.14 34.63
C GLU A 245 7.11 35.48 35.14
N VAL A 246 7.22 36.46 34.26
CA VAL A 246 7.70 37.82 34.63
C VAL A 246 6.79 38.45 35.70
N PHE A 247 5.46 38.29 35.60
CA PHE A 247 4.52 38.83 36.56
C PHE A 247 4.47 38.04 37.88
N ALA A 248 4.72 36.76 37.85
CA ALA A 248 4.77 35.93 39.05
C ALA A 248 5.87 36.37 40.03
N HIS A 249 6.98 36.88 39.53
CA HIS A 249 8.11 37.39 40.33
C HIS A 249 7.90 38.81 40.89
N LYS A 250 6.88 39.56 40.39
CA LYS A 250 6.66 40.96 40.85
C LYS A 250 5.77 41.12 42.08
N GLY A 251 5.13 40.06 42.57
CA GLY A 251 4.28 40.07 43.78
C GLY A 251 2.96 40.84 43.64
N GLY A 252 2.14 40.85 44.72
CA GLY A 252 0.89 41.59 44.80
C GLY A 252 -0.18 41.23 43.77
N LYS A 253 -0.90 42.23 43.26
CA LYS A 253 -1.95 42.08 42.24
C LYS A 253 -1.44 41.41 40.93
N LEU A 254 -0.15 41.57 40.63
CA LEU A 254 0.44 40.98 39.44
C LEU A 254 0.52 39.45 39.50
N ARG A 255 0.62 38.86 40.68
CA ARG A 255 0.58 37.42 40.89
C ARG A 255 -0.79 36.82 40.47
N TYR A 256 -1.88 37.53 40.76
CA TYR A 256 -3.22 37.12 40.32
C TYR A 256 -3.35 37.20 38.79
N VAL A 257 -2.80 38.23 38.16
CA VAL A 257 -2.78 38.37 36.71
C VAL A 257 -1.96 37.22 36.08
N ALA A 258 -0.82 36.87 36.65
CA ALA A 258 0.00 35.75 36.21
C ALA A 258 -0.76 34.41 36.27
N LYS A 259 -1.56 34.19 37.33
CA LYS A 259 -2.41 33.00 37.41
C LYS A 259 -3.44 32.92 36.30
N ARG A 260 -4.18 34.01 36.05
CA ARG A 260 -5.16 34.06 34.95
C ARG A 260 -4.52 33.89 33.56
N MET A 261 -3.30 34.39 33.38
CA MET A 261 -2.58 34.19 32.11
C MET A 261 -2.17 32.73 31.89
N ARG A 262 -1.84 32.00 32.98
CA ARG A 262 -1.56 30.57 32.90
C ARG A 262 -2.83 29.75 32.59
N GLU A 263 -3.91 30.02 33.32
CA GLU A 263 -5.21 29.40 33.09
C GLU A 263 -5.65 29.61 31.62
N TYR A 264 -5.56 30.85 31.11
CA TYR A 264 -5.86 31.12 29.70
C TYR A 264 -4.96 30.39 28.73
N ALA A 265 -3.66 30.24 29.05
CA ALA A 265 -2.73 29.50 28.20
C ALA A 265 -3.02 27.98 28.23
N GLU A 266 -3.44 27.44 29.40
CA GLU A 266 -3.89 26.06 29.57
C GLU A 266 -5.18 25.80 28.80
N ASP A 267 -6.18 26.68 28.91
CA ASP A 267 -7.43 26.59 28.12
C ASP A 267 -7.19 26.65 26.61
N MET A 268 -6.25 27.50 26.17
CA MET A 268 -5.85 27.53 24.76
C MET A 268 -5.11 26.26 24.32
N GLU A 269 -4.30 25.67 25.19
CA GLU A 269 -3.57 24.42 24.93
C GLU A 269 -4.56 23.24 24.80
N GLU A 270 -5.58 23.18 25.66
CA GLU A 270 -6.67 22.19 25.57
C GLU A 270 -7.58 22.42 24.35
N GLY A 271 -7.76 23.67 23.92
CA GLY A 271 -8.54 24.03 22.73
C GLY A 271 -7.77 23.95 21.41
N MET A 272 -6.48 23.58 21.43
CA MET A 272 -5.74 23.38 20.18
C MET A 272 -6.35 22.23 19.38
N VAL A 273 -6.59 22.47 18.11
CA VAL A 273 -7.08 21.43 17.20
C VAL A 273 -5.99 20.33 17.14
N ASP A 274 -6.39 19.09 17.43
CA ASP A 274 -5.51 17.95 17.22
C ASP A 274 -5.15 17.89 15.73
N VAL A 275 -3.99 18.47 15.40
CA VAL A 275 -3.49 18.46 14.03
C VAL A 275 -3.24 17.02 13.67
N ARG A 276 -3.94 16.55 12.66
CA ARG A 276 -3.65 15.27 12.05
C ARG A 276 -2.16 15.21 11.76
N ARG A 277 -1.46 14.36 12.49
CA ARG A 277 -0.08 14.03 12.15
C ARG A 277 -0.19 13.27 10.84
N GLU A 278 0.22 13.92 9.73
CA GLU A 278 0.47 13.18 8.50
C GLU A 278 1.33 11.97 8.86
N ASP A 279 1.08 10.84 8.22
CA ASP A 279 2.03 9.72 8.28
C ASP A 279 3.40 10.32 7.99
N LYS A 280 4.32 10.09 8.90
CA LYS A 280 5.69 10.56 8.69
C LYS A 280 6.14 9.99 7.35
N THR A 281 6.61 10.85 6.47
CA THR A 281 7.31 10.41 5.27
C THR A 281 8.69 9.89 5.66
N ILE A 282 9.21 8.95 4.90
CA ILE A 282 10.63 8.59 5.02
C ILE A 282 11.48 9.84 4.81
N ARG A 283 12.65 9.88 5.41
CA ARG A 283 13.58 10.98 5.16
C ARG A 283 14.12 10.92 3.73
N GLU A 284 14.51 12.07 3.19
CA GLU A 284 15.33 12.09 1.97
C GLU A 284 16.52 11.16 2.17
N LEU A 285 16.76 10.32 1.19
CA LEU A 285 17.77 9.28 1.24
C LEU A 285 18.55 9.25 -0.08
N THR A 286 19.77 8.78 0.01
CA THR A 286 20.58 8.37 -1.13
C THR A 286 20.93 6.90 -0.97
N ILE A 287 21.02 6.17 -2.07
CA ILE A 287 21.48 4.77 -2.06
C ILE A 287 22.97 4.79 -2.40
N PRO A 288 23.88 4.57 -1.42
CA PRO A 288 25.29 4.60 -1.67
C PRO A 288 25.71 3.44 -2.58
N VAL A 289 26.63 3.69 -3.49
CA VAL A 289 27.24 2.66 -4.35
C VAL A 289 28.47 2.08 -3.66
N GLN A 290 28.78 0.83 -3.93
CA GLN A 290 30.02 0.22 -3.47
C GLN A 290 31.24 0.95 -4.05
N GLU A 291 32.35 0.93 -3.33
CA GLU A 291 33.63 1.32 -3.87
C GLU A 291 34.12 0.27 -4.85
N PHE A 292 34.57 0.71 -6.02
CA PHE A 292 35.12 -0.15 -7.05
C PHE A 292 36.64 -0.05 -7.06
N PRO A 293 37.36 -1.15 -7.37
CA PRO A 293 38.82 -1.12 -7.53
C PRO A 293 39.27 -0.15 -8.61
N TYR A 294 40.49 0.35 -8.52
CA TYR A 294 41.05 1.32 -9.46
C TYR A 294 41.08 0.82 -10.92
N ASP A 295 41.26 -0.47 -11.11
CA ASP A 295 41.30 -1.17 -12.41
C ASP A 295 39.92 -1.59 -12.94
N PHE A 296 38.85 -1.16 -12.27
CA PHE A 296 37.48 -1.47 -12.68
C PHE A 296 37.13 -0.88 -14.05
N SER A 297 36.80 -1.78 -15.01
CA SER A 297 36.51 -1.41 -16.40
C SER A 297 35.21 -0.55 -16.60
N GLY A 298 34.46 -0.35 -15.54
CA GLY A 298 33.15 0.31 -15.57
C GLY A 298 31.98 -0.56 -16.02
N LYS A 299 32.21 -1.78 -16.50
CA LYS A 299 31.16 -2.74 -16.84
C LYS A 299 30.70 -3.44 -15.56
N ILE A 300 29.41 -3.35 -15.24
CA ILE A 300 28.84 -3.99 -14.05
C ILE A 300 28.13 -5.29 -14.44
N LEU A 301 27.36 -5.25 -15.52
CA LEU A 301 26.58 -6.39 -16.02
C LEU A 301 26.61 -6.42 -17.54
N GLU A 302 26.70 -7.62 -18.10
CA GLU A 302 26.56 -7.88 -19.52
C GLU A 302 25.51 -8.97 -19.75
N ILE A 303 24.52 -8.69 -20.60
CA ILE A 303 23.44 -9.61 -20.95
C ILE A 303 23.53 -9.90 -22.43
N GLN A 304 23.83 -11.15 -22.77
CA GLN A 304 23.93 -11.64 -24.16
C GLN A 304 22.69 -12.43 -24.58
N ARG A 305 21.93 -12.96 -23.60
CA ARG A 305 20.69 -13.73 -23.85
C ARG A 305 19.65 -13.42 -22.80
N VAL A 306 18.40 -13.39 -23.25
CA VAL A 306 17.22 -13.23 -22.39
C VAL A 306 16.25 -14.36 -22.68
N GLY A 307 15.77 -15.05 -21.65
CA GLY A 307 14.69 -16.02 -21.76
C GLY A 307 13.35 -15.35 -21.59
N ILE A 308 12.46 -15.47 -22.57
CA ILE A 308 11.09 -14.99 -22.52
C ILE A 308 10.12 -16.18 -22.64
N ILE A 309 8.98 -16.10 -21.97
CA ILE A 309 7.92 -17.10 -22.09
C ILE A 309 6.95 -16.60 -23.15
N ALA A 310 6.98 -17.24 -24.33
CA ALA A 310 6.08 -16.97 -25.43
C ALA A 310 5.22 -18.21 -25.70
N ALA A 311 3.91 -18.04 -25.74
CA ALA A 311 2.94 -19.13 -25.92
C ALA A 311 3.11 -20.33 -24.95
N GLY A 312 3.64 -20.06 -23.75
CA GLY A 312 3.87 -21.11 -22.72
C GLY A 312 5.23 -21.84 -22.84
N GLU A 313 6.05 -21.49 -23.81
CA GLU A 313 7.38 -22.06 -24.03
C GLU A 313 8.49 -21.03 -23.74
N LEU A 314 9.62 -21.48 -23.21
CA LEU A 314 10.79 -20.66 -23.00
C LEU A 314 11.53 -20.44 -24.33
N VAL A 315 11.54 -19.21 -24.80
CA VAL A 315 12.27 -18.79 -26.00
C VAL A 315 13.49 -17.99 -25.55
N LEU A 316 14.68 -18.34 -26.07
CA LEU A 316 15.92 -17.61 -25.81
C LEU A 316 16.18 -16.63 -26.95
N GLU A 317 16.27 -15.36 -26.61
CA GLU A 317 16.61 -14.28 -27.54
C GLU A 317 18.02 -13.77 -27.28
N ASN A 318 18.79 -13.54 -28.39
CA ASN A 318 20.11 -12.93 -28.27
C ASN A 318 19.96 -11.41 -28.19
N VAL A 319 20.62 -10.83 -27.22
CA VAL A 319 20.67 -9.38 -26.99
C VAL A 319 22.13 -8.97 -26.74
N ASP A 320 22.43 -7.68 -26.85
CA ASP A 320 23.74 -7.13 -26.48
C ASP A 320 23.52 -5.91 -25.58
N ILE A 321 23.38 -6.16 -24.28
CA ILE A 321 23.10 -5.12 -23.29
C ILE A 321 24.24 -5.10 -22.30
N VAL A 322 24.89 -3.94 -22.15
CA VAL A 322 25.96 -3.73 -21.18
C VAL A 322 25.56 -2.61 -20.23
N LEU A 323 25.38 -2.94 -18.94
CA LEU A 323 25.16 -1.95 -17.91
C LEU A 323 26.49 -1.52 -17.26
N ARG A 324 26.66 -0.22 -17.18
CA ARG A 324 27.80 0.46 -16.56
C ARG A 324 27.33 1.27 -15.35
N LYS A 325 28.25 1.94 -14.66
CA LYS A 325 27.87 2.96 -13.70
C LYS A 325 26.93 3.99 -14.33
N ASN A 326 25.97 4.49 -13.59
CA ASN A 326 24.94 5.44 -14.04
C ASN A 326 24.12 4.94 -15.24
N THR A 327 23.96 3.60 -15.36
CA THR A 327 23.08 3.03 -16.39
C THR A 327 21.88 2.41 -15.75
N HIS A 328 20.71 2.89 -16.11
CA HIS A 328 19.42 2.40 -15.63
C HIS A 328 18.69 1.69 -16.77
N LEU A 329 18.24 0.47 -16.53
CA LEU A 329 17.50 -0.37 -17.46
C LEU A 329 16.10 -0.59 -16.93
N LEU A 330 15.09 -0.10 -17.65
CA LEU A 330 13.70 -0.44 -17.38
C LEU A 330 13.32 -1.71 -18.15
N LEU A 331 12.87 -2.73 -17.43
CA LEU A 331 12.39 -3.99 -18.01
C LEU A 331 10.85 -3.98 -17.99
N ALA A 332 10.24 -3.73 -19.14
CA ALA A 332 8.79 -3.69 -19.34
C ALA A 332 8.27 -4.93 -20.08
N GLY A 333 7.01 -5.23 -19.93
CA GLY A 333 6.32 -6.33 -20.64
C GLY A 333 5.15 -6.89 -19.85
N PRO A 334 4.28 -7.69 -20.50
CA PRO A 334 3.08 -8.24 -19.88
C PRO A 334 3.41 -9.19 -18.71
N ASN A 335 2.44 -9.40 -17.83
CA ASN A 335 2.57 -10.35 -16.75
C ASN A 335 2.71 -11.78 -17.30
N GLY A 336 3.57 -12.58 -16.63
CA GLY A 336 3.82 -13.97 -17.03
C GLY A 336 4.86 -14.17 -18.14
N ILE A 337 5.44 -13.10 -18.71
CA ILE A 337 6.52 -13.23 -19.71
C ILE A 337 7.85 -13.71 -19.12
N GLY A 338 7.98 -13.75 -17.79
CA GLY A 338 9.19 -14.23 -17.10
C GLY A 338 10.08 -13.14 -16.53
N LYS A 339 9.63 -11.88 -16.37
CA LYS A 339 10.41 -10.76 -15.82
C LYS A 339 11.05 -11.10 -14.47
N SER A 340 10.24 -11.44 -13.47
CA SER A 340 10.72 -11.75 -12.11
C SER A 340 11.66 -12.96 -12.09
N THR A 341 11.37 -14.01 -12.88
CA THR A 341 12.23 -15.19 -13.01
C THR A 341 13.60 -14.83 -13.59
N PHE A 342 13.61 -13.93 -14.59
CA PHE A 342 14.86 -13.44 -15.16
C PHE A 342 15.66 -12.61 -14.16
N LEU A 343 15.02 -11.68 -13.44
CA LEU A 343 15.69 -10.90 -12.38
C LEU A 343 16.25 -11.79 -11.27
N GLU A 344 15.51 -12.81 -10.84
CA GLU A 344 15.96 -13.79 -9.84
C GLU A 344 17.17 -14.56 -10.35
N SER A 345 17.17 -14.98 -11.61
CA SER A 345 18.31 -15.70 -12.21
C SER A 345 19.57 -14.82 -12.31
N ILE A 346 19.42 -13.52 -12.56
CA ILE A 346 20.52 -12.55 -12.50
C ILE A 346 21.04 -12.43 -11.06
N ALA A 347 20.13 -12.19 -10.10
CA ALA A 347 20.48 -11.96 -8.70
C ALA A 347 21.18 -13.19 -8.06
N SER A 348 20.79 -14.40 -8.46
CA SER A 348 21.40 -15.66 -8.01
C SER A 348 22.64 -16.05 -8.80
N GLY A 349 22.99 -15.34 -9.88
CA GLY A 349 24.12 -15.70 -10.75
C GLY A 349 23.89 -16.93 -11.62
N SER A 350 22.63 -17.41 -11.73
CA SER A 350 22.29 -18.63 -12.50
C SER A 350 21.84 -18.33 -13.94
N ALA A 351 21.72 -17.05 -14.32
CA ALA A 351 21.25 -16.64 -15.65
C ALA A 351 22.23 -17.03 -16.74
N SER A 352 21.78 -17.84 -17.72
CA SER A 352 22.58 -18.20 -18.90
C SER A 352 22.76 -17.01 -19.82
N GLY A 353 24.02 -16.72 -20.20
CA GLY A 353 24.34 -15.57 -21.07
C GLY A 353 24.29 -14.21 -20.36
N VAL A 354 24.35 -14.21 -19.04
CA VAL A 354 24.50 -13.02 -18.22
C VAL A 354 25.79 -13.09 -17.42
N THR A 355 26.58 -12.04 -17.45
CA THR A 355 27.85 -11.95 -16.71
C THR A 355 27.84 -10.73 -15.81
N ILE A 356 27.96 -10.92 -14.51
CA ILE A 356 28.19 -9.85 -13.53
C ILE A 356 29.70 -9.76 -13.29
N TRP A 357 30.24 -8.54 -13.24
CA TRP A 357 31.65 -8.33 -12.92
C TRP A 357 31.99 -8.89 -11.53
N GLU A 358 33.14 -9.55 -11.41
CA GLU A 358 33.58 -10.11 -10.14
C GLU A 358 33.71 -9.03 -9.05
N GLY A 359 33.18 -9.29 -7.85
CA GLY A 359 33.20 -8.35 -6.73
C GLY A 359 32.07 -7.32 -6.73
N VAL A 360 31.19 -7.33 -7.73
CA VAL A 360 29.98 -6.48 -7.70
C VAL A 360 28.98 -7.03 -6.69
N ARG A 361 28.59 -6.17 -5.74
CA ARG A 361 27.50 -6.50 -4.81
C ARG A 361 26.16 -6.28 -5.47
N VAL A 362 25.31 -7.29 -5.44
CA VAL A 362 23.96 -7.25 -6.00
C VAL A 362 22.98 -6.97 -4.87
N GLY A 363 22.24 -5.88 -4.99
CA GLY A 363 21.09 -5.56 -4.17
C GLY A 363 19.82 -5.95 -4.90
N TYR A 364 19.00 -6.83 -4.32
CA TYR A 364 17.77 -7.27 -4.93
C TYR A 364 16.58 -6.96 -4.02
N TYR A 365 15.61 -6.22 -4.57
CA TYR A 365 14.30 -6.02 -3.99
C TYR A 365 13.30 -6.94 -4.70
N ARG A 366 12.75 -7.88 -3.97
CA ARG A 366 11.78 -8.85 -4.48
C ARG A 366 10.38 -8.53 -3.95
N GLN A 367 9.40 -8.57 -4.82
CA GLN A 367 8.01 -8.24 -4.51
C GLN A 367 7.42 -9.08 -3.37
N ASP A 368 7.73 -10.38 -3.31
CA ASP A 368 7.16 -11.34 -2.34
C ASP A 368 7.89 -11.41 -0.99
N PHE A 369 8.94 -10.61 -0.81
CA PHE A 369 9.80 -10.61 0.38
C PHE A 369 10.41 -11.99 0.75
N SER A 370 10.42 -12.95 -0.16
CA SER A 370 10.95 -14.30 0.09
C SER A 370 12.46 -14.33 0.37
N LEU A 371 13.18 -13.25 0.08
CA LEU A 371 14.57 -13.07 0.45
C LEU A 371 14.81 -12.88 1.95
N PHE A 372 13.76 -12.57 2.71
CA PHE A 372 13.89 -12.42 4.14
C PHE A 372 13.83 -13.77 4.86
N ASN A 373 14.76 -13.96 5.82
CA ASN A 373 14.60 -15.03 6.78
C ASN A 373 13.51 -14.61 7.80
N HIS A 374 12.35 -15.22 7.67
CA HIS A 374 11.19 -14.89 8.49
C HIS A 374 11.38 -15.09 10.01
N ASN A 375 12.39 -15.84 10.43
CA ASN A 375 12.67 -16.12 11.85
C ASN A 375 13.64 -15.12 12.48
N GLU A 376 14.35 -14.31 11.69
CA GLU A 376 15.25 -13.27 12.19
C GLU A 376 14.50 -11.98 12.55
N THR A 377 15.14 -11.13 13.36
CA THR A 377 14.62 -9.80 13.66
C THR A 377 14.95 -8.82 12.52
N ALA A 378 14.19 -7.73 12.43
CA ALA A 378 14.50 -6.67 11.47
C ALA A 378 15.89 -6.06 11.73
N TYR A 379 16.35 -6.02 12.99
CA TYR A 379 17.69 -5.59 13.35
C TYR A 379 18.75 -6.52 12.76
N ASP A 380 18.63 -7.84 12.97
CA ASP A 380 19.59 -8.83 12.47
C ASP A 380 19.67 -8.80 10.94
N CYS A 381 18.51 -8.66 10.26
CA CYS A 381 18.45 -8.53 8.82
C CYS A 381 19.26 -7.34 8.29
N LEU A 382 19.20 -6.19 8.95
CA LEU A 382 19.98 -5.00 8.59
C LEU A 382 21.46 -5.15 8.97
N TRP A 383 21.74 -5.73 10.14
CA TRP A 383 23.09 -5.92 10.64
C TRP A 383 23.91 -6.86 9.77
N ASN A 384 23.30 -7.94 9.27
CA ASN A 384 23.97 -8.97 8.49
C ASN A 384 24.40 -8.52 7.08
N VAL A 385 23.84 -7.44 6.54
CA VAL A 385 24.20 -6.94 5.19
C VAL A 385 25.25 -5.87 5.21
N MET A 386 25.57 -5.32 6.39
CA MET A 386 26.57 -4.27 6.53
C MET A 386 27.99 -4.82 6.37
N GLN A 387 28.81 -4.13 5.56
CA GLN A 387 30.24 -4.46 5.41
C GLN A 387 31.02 -4.04 6.65
N GLU A 388 30.78 -2.82 7.10
CA GLU A 388 31.30 -2.28 8.34
C GLU A 388 30.16 -2.20 9.35
N ARG A 389 30.31 -2.88 10.47
CA ARG A 389 29.29 -2.97 11.51
C ARG A 389 29.26 -1.70 12.35
N ASP A 390 28.35 -0.78 12.01
CA ASP A 390 28.11 0.48 12.71
C ASP A 390 26.65 0.52 13.20
N GLU A 391 26.45 0.36 14.49
CA GLU A 391 25.11 0.38 15.10
C GLU A 391 24.43 1.75 14.95
N HIS A 392 25.18 2.84 15.02
CA HIS A 392 24.64 4.18 14.86
C HIS A 392 24.10 4.39 13.44
N LEU A 393 24.86 3.97 12.42
CA LEU A 393 24.44 4.03 11.02
C LEU A 393 23.19 3.17 10.79
N LEU A 394 23.15 1.94 11.32
CA LEU A 394 21.98 1.07 11.23
C LEU A 394 20.73 1.75 11.80
N ARG A 395 20.80 2.21 13.06
CA ARG A 395 19.65 2.83 13.74
C ARG A 395 19.22 4.13 13.08
N SER A 396 20.17 4.93 12.60
CA SER A 396 19.89 6.18 11.88
C SER A 396 19.18 5.89 10.55
N THR A 397 19.67 4.91 9.79
CA THR A 397 19.06 4.47 8.53
C THR A 397 17.65 3.93 8.78
N ALA A 398 17.50 3.00 9.72
CA ALA A 398 16.20 2.42 10.07
C ALA A 398 15.19 3.50 10.50
N ALA A 399 15.60 4.46 11.33
CA ALA A 399 14.75 5.58 11.73
C ALA A 399 14.36 6.48 10.54
N GLY A 400 15.25 6.64 9.55
CA GLY A 400 14.95 7.31 8.28
C GLY A 400 13.83 6.62 7.50
N PHE A 401 13.75 5.30 7.58
CA PHE A 401 12.69 4.46 7.00
C PHE A 401 11.53 4.18 7.97
N LEU A 402 11.35 4.97 9.00
CA LEU A 402 10.25 4.86 9.99
C LEU A 402 10.23 3.54 10.76
N LEU A 403 11.34 2.79 10.78
CA LEU A 403 11.51 1.59 11.57
C LEU A 403 12.06 1.98 12.95
N ASP A 404 11.18 2.08 13.92
CA ASP A 404 11.54 2.42 15.31
C ASP A 404 12.19 1.23 16.05
N GLY A 405 12.62 1.46 17.28
CA GLY A 405 13.26 0.42 18.08
C GLY A 405 12.36 -0.79 18.34
N LYS A 406 11.02 -0.61 18.35
CA LYS A 406 10.07 -1.72 18.50
C LYS A 406 10.01 -2.55 17.23
N ALA A 407 9.91 -1.89 16.07
CA ALA A 407 9.92 -2.57 14.77
C ALA A 407 11.23 -3.33 14.54
N LEU A 408 12.38 -2.74 14.91
CA LEU A 408 13.69 -3.40 14.79
C LEU A 408 13.81 -4.66 15.66
N ALA A 409 13.20 -4.67 16.85
CA ALA A 409 13.24 -5.81 17.75
C ALA A 409 12.26 -6.94 17.37
N GLN A 410 11.31 -6.67 16.47
CA GLN A 410 10.33 -7.66 16.04
C GLN A 410 10.91 -8.62 14.99
N LYS A 411 10.39 -9.86 14.98
CA LYS A 411 10.62 -10.78 13.86
C LYS A 411 9.97 -10.23 12.60
N ILE A 412 10.59 -10.47 11.46
CA ILE A 412 10.10 -9.98 10.16
C ILE A 412 8.67 -10.48 9.85
N THR A 413 8.31 -11.67 10.32
CA THR A 413 6.93 -12.19 10.21
C THR A 413 5.87 -11.29 10.83
N HIS A 414 6.21 -10.53 11.87
CA HIS A 414 5.26 -9.68 12.59
C HIS A 414 5.17 -8.25 12.03
N LEU A 415 6.03 -7.90 11.08
CA LEU A 415 5.98 -6.62 10.39
C LEU A 415 4.83 -6.61 9.39
N SER A 416 4.18 -5.44 9.23
CA SER A 416 3.25 -5.21 8.13
C SER A 416 3.97 -5.25 6.78
N GLU A 417 3.25 -5.47 5.68
CA GLU A 417 3.85 -5.49 4.34
C GLU A 417 4.53 -4.16 4.00
N GLY A 418 3.92 -3.03 4.34
CA GLY A 418 4.57 -1.73 4.19
C GLY A 418 5.86 -1.59 5.00
N GLN A 419 5.90 -2.12 6.24
CA GLN A 419 7.13 -2.13 7.03
C GLN A 419 8.20 -3.06 6.45
N LYS A 420 7.80 -4.19 5.86
CA LYS A 420 8.73 -5.08 5.14
C LYS A 420 9.30 -4.39 3.89
N GLY A 421 8.49 -3.64 3.15
CA GLY A 421 8.95 -2.84 2.01
C GLY A 421 9.98 -1.79 2.43
N LEU A 422 9.70 -1.05 3.51
CA LEU A 422 10.65 -0.06 4.06
C LEU A 422 11.92 -0.72 4.62
N LEU A 423 11.81 -1.92 5.23
CA LEU A 423 12.96 -2.71 5.67
C LEU A 423 13.82 -3.15 4.49
N ALA A 424 13.21 -3.57 3.37
CA ALA A 424 13.93 -3.92 2.16
C ALA A 424 14.70 -2.71 1.59
N CYS A 425 14.08 -1.53 1.55
CA CYS A 425 14.76 -0.29 1.13
C CYS A 425 15.93 0.06 2.07
N ALA A 426 15.73 0.01 3.39
CA ALA A 426 16.80 0.24 4.37
C ALA A 426 17.98 -0.73 4.22
N ARG A 427 17.65 -2.01 3.94
CA ARG A 427 18.66 -3.05 3.67
C ARG A 427 19.49 -2.72 2.43
N LEU A 428 18.89 -2.22 1.35
CA LEU A 428 19.61 -1.82 0.14
C LEU A 428 20.56 -0.65 0.39
N VAL A 429 20.13 0.35 1.17
CA VAL A 429 20.99 1.48 1.57
C VAL A 429 22.23 1.00 2.33
N LEU A 430 22.06 0.07 3.29
CA LEU A 430 23.15 -0.45 4.11
C LEU A 430 24.06 -1.43 3.35
N LEU A 431 23.52 -2.15 2.37
CA LEU A 431 24.27 -3.07 1.51
C LEU A 431 25.24 -2.33 0.59
N ARG A 432 24.93 -1.10 0.17
CA ARG A 432 25.68 -0.31 -0.81
C ARG A 432 25.96 -1.13 -2.06
N PRO A 433 24.96 -1.52 -2.85
CA PRO A 433 25.15 -2.37 -4.02
C PRO A 433 25.87 -1.66 -5.17
N GLY A 434 26.54 -2.39 -6.03
CA GLY A 434 27.02 -1.90 -7.32
C GLY A 434 26.01 -2.12 -8.44
N LEU A 435 25.23 -3.22 -8.31
CA LEU A 435 24.08 -3.54 -9.15
C LEU A 435 22.81 -3.58 -8.29
N LEU A 436 21.85 -2.75 -8.61
CA LEU A 436 20.55 -2.71 -7.95
C LEU A 436 19.50 -3.31 -8.86
N ILE A 437 18.77 -4.31 -8.37
CA ILE A 437 17.68 -4.98 -9.08
C ILE A 437 16.40 -4.74 -8.28
N LEU A 438 15.38 -4.14 -8.89
CA LEU A 438 14.11 -3.85 -8.25
C LEU A 438 12.96 -4.47 -9.03
N ASP A 439 12.25 -5.40 -8.39
CA ASP A 439 11.08 -6.06 -8.94
C ASP A 439 9.83 -5.50 -8.27
N GLU A 440 9.15 -4.59 -8.96
CA GLU A 440 7.92 -3.90 -8.50
C GLU A 440 8.04 -3.28 -7.10
N PRO A 441 9.00 -2.39 -6.84
CA PRO A 441 9.27 -1.86 -5.52
C PRO A 441 8.14 -0.99 -4.96
N THR A 442 7.21 -0.57 -5.80
CA THR A 442 6.11 0.33 -5.45
C THR A 442 4.91 -0.38 -4.82
N ASN A 443 4.75 -1.69 -5.04
CA ASN A 443 3.53 -2.44 -4.67
C ASN A 443 3.22 -2.50 -3.17
N HIS A 444 4.19 -2.31 -2.28
CA HIS A 444 3.97 -2.38 -0.82
C HIS A 444 4.39 -1.10 -0.10
N VAL A 445 4.75 -0.07 -0.86
CA VAL A 445 5.21 1.21 -0.33
C VAL A 445 4.10 2.24 -0.45
N ASN A 446 3.85 2.98 0.63
CA ASN A 446 2.87 4.06 0.60
C ASN A 446 3.27 5.09 -0.47
N PHE A 447 2.30 5.50 -1.30
CA PHE A 447 2.51 6.46 -2.40
C PHE A 447 3.23 7.76 -1.97
N ARG A 448 3.11 8.18 -0.72
CA ARG A 448 3.81 9.35 -0.17
C ARG A 448 5.33 9.20 -0.11
N HIS A 449 5.81 7.96 -0.07
CA HIS A 449 7.24 7.66 -0.08
C HIS A 449 7.80 7.55 -1.50
N LEU A 450 6.94 7.32 -2.50
CA LEU A 450 7.35 7.11 -3.89
C LEU A 450 8.21 8.25 -4.46
N PRO A 451 7.88 9.55 -4.27
CA PRO A 451 8.70 10.63 -4.80
C PRO A 451 10.13 10.64 -4.23
N ILE A 452 10.28 10.25 -2.95
CA ILE A 452 11.59 10.20 -2.30
C ILE A 452 12.40 9.02 -2.82
N ILE A 453 11.74 7.85 -2.98
CA ILE A 453 12.37 6.64 -3.52
C ILE A 453 12.75 6.85 -4.99
N ALA A 454 11.83 7.40 -5.82
CA ALA A 454 12.09 7.68 -7.22
C ALA A 454 13.31 8.61 -7.39
N ARG A 455 13.38 9.69 -6.61
CA ARG A 455 14.55 10.58 -6.62
C ARG A 455 15.83 9.87 -6.21
N ALA A 456 15.79 9.01 -5.19
CA ALA A 456 16.96 8.25 -4.76
C ALA A 456 17.43 7.22 -5.82
N LEU A 457 16.50 6.71 -6.64
CA LEU A 457 16.82 5.83 -7.77
C LEU A 457 17.37 6.63 -8.96
N ASP A 458 16.84 7.80 -9.25
CA ASP A 458 17.33 8.70 -10.30
C ASP A 458 18.77 9.15 -10.01
N GLU A 459 19.07 9.48 -8.73
CA GLU A 459 20.40 9.89 -8.25
C GLU A 459 21.36 8.69 -8.03
N TYR A 460 20.94 7.44 -8.28
CA TYR A 460 21.76 6.27 -8.01
C TYR A 460 22.88 6.09 -9.05
N GLU A 461 24.12 6.17 -8.62
CA GLU A 461 25.32 6.12 -9.47
C GLU A 461 25.78 4.70 -9.88
N GLY A 462 25.15 3.64 -9.42
CA GLY A 462 25.42 2.26 -9.81
C GLY A 462 24.73 1.85 -11.10
N ALA A 463 24.63 0.53 -11.34
CA ALA A 463 23.75 -0.01 -12.38
C ALA A 463 22.41 -0.38 -11.76
N LEU A 464 21.32 -0.02 -12.42
CA LEU A 464 19.95 -0.30 -11.98
C LEU A 464 19.21 -1.13 -13.02
N ILE A 465 18.50 -2.18 -12.59
CA ILE A 465 17.45 -2.83 -13.37
C ILE A 465 16.15 -2.68 -12.60
N LEU A 466 15.16 -2.08 -13.23
CA LEU A 466 13.86 -1.79 -12.64
C LEU A 466 12.75 -2.48 -13.43
N VAL A 467 11.87 -3.20 -12.74
CA VAL A 467 10.54 -3.58 -13.22
C VAL A 467 9.53 -2.72 -12.49
N SER A 468 8.75 -1.95 -13.21
CA SER A 468 7.66 -1.12 -12.66
C SER A 468 6.52 -1.04 -13.65
N HIS A 469 5.30 -0.97 -13.14
CA HIS A 469 4.09 -0.66 -13.91
C HIS A 469 3.70 0.81 -13.80
N ILE A 470 4.39 1.58 -12.97
CA ILE A 470 4.17 3.02 -12.83
C ILE A 470 5.08 3.75 -13.81
N PRO A 471 4.53 4.61 -14.70
CA PRO A 471 5.31 5.25 -15.78
C PRO A 471 6.28 6.35 -15.30
N ASP A 472 6.14 6.88 -14.07
CA ASP A 472 6.94 8.01 -13.54
C ASP A 472 7.97 7.58 -12.49
#